data_e80db2286f1d6d1dc2d113e4d42654eb
#
_entry.id   e80db2286f1d6d1dc2d113e4d42654eb
#
_cell.length_a   1.000
_cell.length_b   1.000
_cell.length_c   1.000
_cell.angle_alpha   90.00
_cell.angle_beta   90.00
_cell.angle_gamma   90.00
#
_symmetry.space_group_name_H-M   'P 1'
#
loop_
_entity.id
_entity.type
_entity.pdbx_description
1 polymer ?
#
loop_
_entity_poly.entity_id
_entity_poly.type
_entity_poly.pdbx_seq_one_letter_code
_entity_poly.pdbx_strand_id
1 'polypeptide(L)'
;MKSPNRQSISQLQDLPNIGKAMTRDLNIVGIHAPKDLIGKDGYQLFHKLCKITGMKHDPCVIDVFLSVVAFMEGGDPKPWWKFTAKRKEHMESQQ
;
A
#
# COMPACT_ATOMS: atom_id res chain seq x y z
N MET A 1 -9.74 3.09 -15.88
CA MET A 1 -9.95 3.20 -14.43
C MET A 1 -10.13 1.82 -13.83
N LYS A 2 -9.48 1.55 -12.72
CA LYS A 2 -9.56 0.23 -12.11
C LYS A 2 -10.88 0.06 -11.37
N SER A 3 -11.35 -1.19 -11.33
CA SER A 3 -12.63 -1.51 -10.68
C SER A 3 -12.54 -1.26 -9.18
N PRO A 4 -13.52 -0.59 -8.58
CA PRO A 4 -13.58 -0.43 -7.13
C PRO A 4 -14.20 -1.62 -6.40
N ASN A 5 -14.63 -2.66 -7.13
CA ASN A 5 -15.30 -3.81 -6.53
C ASN A 5 -14.26 -4.81 -6.00
N ARG A 6 -14.13 -4.89 -4.66
CA ARG A 6 -13.17 -5.79 -4.01
C ARG A 6 -13.37 -7.24 -4.38
N GLN A 7 -14.61 -7.66 -4.60
CA GLN A 7 -14.90 -9.06 -4.88
C GLN A 7 -14.47 -9.48 -6.27
N SER A 8 -14.32 -8.54 -7.20
CA SER A 8 -13.88 -8.83 -8.56
C SER A 8 -12.38 -8.67 -8.72
N ILE A 9 -11.67 -8.24 -7.67
CA ILE A 9 -10.22 -8.03 -7.73
C ILE A 9 -9.50 -9.34 -7.44
N SER A 10 -8.76 -9.83 -8.43
CA SER A 10 -8.01 -11.08 -8.31
C SER A 10 -6.50 -10.89 -8.33
N GLN A 11 -6.02 -9.77 -8.86
CA GLN A 11 -4.60 -9.48 -8.99
C GLN A 11 -4.27 -8.15 -8.34
N LEU A 12 -3.01 -8.01 -7.88
CA LEU A 12 -2.57 -6.76 -7.26
C LEU A 12 -2.75 -5.55 -8.19
N GLN A 13 -2.52 -5.72 -9.49
CA GLN A 13 -2.66 -4.63 -10.44
C GLN A 13 -4.09 -4.16 -10.64
N ASP A 14 -5.07 -4.93 -10.17
CA ASP A 14 -6.47 -4.52 -10.20
C ASP A 14 -6.79 -3.50 -9.10
N LEU A 15 -5.92 -3.41 -8.08
CA LEU A 15 -6.11 -2.48 -6.97
C LEU A 15 -5.92 -1.02 -7.41
N PRO A 16 -6.65 -0.08 -6.79
CA PRO A 16 -6.39 1.34 -7.04
C PRO A 16 -4.93 1.68 -6.72
N ASN A 17 -4.33 2.53 -7.54
CA ASN A 17 -2.98 3.05 -7.36
C ASN A 17 -1.84 2.04 -7.57
N ILE A 18 -2.14 0.81 -7.97
CA ILE A 18 -1.11 -0.22 -8.13
C ILE A 18 -0.81 -0.47 -9.61
N GLY A 19 0.42 -0.18 -10.01
CA GLY A 19 0.96 -0.54 -11.31
C GLY A 19 2.02 -1.63 -11.16
N LYS A 20 2.82 -1.83 -12.20
CA LYS A 20 3.84 -2.89 -12.19
C LYS A 20 4.90 -2.69 -11.11
N ALA A 21 5.35 -1.45 -10.93
CA ALA A 21 6.40 -1.16 -9.95
C ALA A 21 5.92 -1.45 -8.52
N MET A 22 4.70 -1.02 -8.19
CA MET A 22 4.15 -1.26 -6.86
C MET A 22 3.83 -2.73 -6.64
N THR A 23 3.43 -3.44 -7.69
CA THR A 23 3.22 -4.89 -7.60
C THR A 23 4.52 -5.58 -7.20
N ARG A 24 5.64 -5.18 -7.81
CA ARG A 24 6.95 -5.73 -7.46
C ARG A 24 7.29 -5.47 -6.00
N ASP A 25 7.07 -4.24 -5.53
CA ASP A 25 7.36 -3.87 -4.15
C ASP A 25 6.52 -4.70 -3.17
N LEU A 26 5.24 -4.87 -3.47
CA LEU A 26 4.36 -5.69 -2.64
C LEU A 26 4.82 -7.15 -2.60
N ASN A 27 5.22 -7.70 -3.76
CA ASN A 27 5.74 -9.07 -3.81
C ASN A 27 7.00 -9.24 -2.95
N ILE A 28 7.87 -8.23 -2.93
CA ILE A 28 9.08 -8.27 -2.11
C ILE A 28 8.74 -8.42 -0.63
N VAL A 29 7.68 -7.78 -0.17
CA VAL A 29 7.28 -7.86 1.24
C VAL A 29 6.27 -8.98 1.53
N GLY A 30 6.12 -9.91 0.59
CA GLY A 30 5.29 -11.11 0.81
C GLY A 30 3.83 -10.96 0.45
N ILE A 31 3.45 -9.90 -0.20
CA ILE A 31 2.07 -9.67 -0.65
C ILE A 31 1.96 -10.12 -2.10
N HIS A 32 1.23 -11.20 -2.35
CA HIS A 32 1.10 -11.78 -3.69
C HIS A 32 -0.33 -11.72 -4.23
N ALA A 33 -1.31 -11.48 -3.36
CA ALA A 33 -2.71 -11.35 -3.74
C ALA A 33 -3.33 -10.21 -2.95
N PRO A 34 -4.39 -9.58 -3.46
CA PRO A 34 -5.04 -8.47 -2.75
C PRO A 34 -5.48 -8.83 -1.33
N LYS A 35 -5.98 -10.05 -1.13
CA LYS A 35 -6.43 -10.50 0.19
C LYS A 35 -5.32 -10.52 1.23
N ASP A 36 -4.06 -10.62 0.79
CA ASP A 36 -2.91 -10.63 1.71
C ASP A 36 -2.73 -9.29 2.42
N LEU A 37 -3.36 -8.22 1.91
CA LEU A 37 -3.29 -6.90 2.52
C LEU A 37 -4.20 -6.74 3.73
N ILE A 38 -5.20 -7.61 3.87
CA ILE A 38 -6.15 -7.52 4.98
C ILE A 38 -5.40 -7.78 6.30
N GLY A 39 -5.55 -6.86 7.24
CA GLY A 39 -4.86 -6.96 8.54
C GLY A 39 -3.42 -6.47 8.54
N LYS A 40 -2.93 -5.94 7.43
CA LYS A 40 -1.56 -5.44 7.35
C LYS A 40 -1.47 -3.95 7.71
N ASP A 41 -0.29 -3.53 8.11
CA ASP A 41 0.02 -2.14 8.43
C ASP A 41 0.93 -1.59 7.33
N GLY A 42 0.48 -0.53 6.64
CA GLY A 42 1.25 0.06 5.55
C GLY A 42 2.63 0.56 5.96
N TYR A 43 2.77 1.04 7.21
CA TYR A 43 4.06 1.49 7.71
C TYR A 43 5.02 0.32 7.89
N GLN A 44 4.54 -0.79 8.43
CA GLN A 44 5.36 -1.99 8.60
C GLN A 44 5.77 -2.59 7.27
N LEU A 45 4.86 -2.58 6.29
CA LEU A 45 5.19 -3.05 4.94
C LEU A 45 6.32 -2.22 4.35
N PHE A 46 6.27 -0.90 4.54
CA PHE A 46 7.31 0.00 4.04
C PHE A 46 8.65 -0.27 4.70
N HIS A 47 8.68 -0.39 6.03
CA HIS A 47 9.91 -0.68 6.75
C HIS A 47 10.52 -2.02 6.30
N LYS A 48 9.66 -3.02 6.10
CA LYS A 48 10.09 -4.33 5.62
C LYS A 48 10.69 -4.24 4.22
N LEU A 49 10.07 -3.43 3.35
CA LEU A 49 10.57 -3.22 1.99
C LEU A 49 11.97 -2.61 2.03
N CYS A 50 12.16 -1.55 2.81
CA CYS A 50 13.46 -0.90 2.92
C CYS A 50 14.51 -1.84 3.48
N LYS A 51 14.14 -2.65 4.47
CA LYS A 51 15.06 -3.60 5.10
C LYS A 51 15.48 -4.69 4.12
N ILE A 52 14.54 -5.26 3.38
CA ILE A 52 14.82 -6.36 2.46
C ILE A 52 15.68 -5.86 1.29
N THR A 53 15.36 -4.70 0.73
CA THR A 53 16.08 -4.17 -0.43
C THR A 53 17.39 -3.48 -0.05
N GLY A 54 17.56 -3.14 1.24
CA GLY A 54 18.72 -2.37 1.69
C GLY A 54 18.71 -0.95 1.18
N MET A 55 17.56 -0.44 0.74
CA MET A 55 17.42 0.89 0.15
C MET A 55 16.37 1.68 0.90
N LYS A 56 16.55 2.99 0.95
CA LYS A 56 15.56 3.90 1.50
C LYS A 56 14.62 4.31 0.37
N HIS A 57 13.37 3.88 0.45
CA HIS A 57 12.38 4.19 -0.56
C HIS A 57 11.69 5.53 -0.27
N ASP A 58 11.05 6.09 -1.29
CA ASP A 58 10.32 7.34 -1.16
C ASP A 58 9.14 7.15 -0.19
N PRO A 59 8.96 8.08 0.79
CA PRO A 59 7.82 7.97 1.71
C PRO A 59 6.46 7.92 1.04
N CYS A 60 6.32 8.38 -0.20
CA CYS A 60 5.06 8.26 -0.94
C CYS A 60 4.63 6.80 -1.11
N VAL A 61 5.56 5.86 -1.05
CA VAL A 61 5.25 4.43 -1.09
C VAL A 61 4.38 4.04 0.11
N ILE A 62 4.61 4.66 1.26
CA ILE A 62 3.76 4.43 2.44
C ILE A 62 2.32 4.81 2.11
N ASP A 63 2.13 5.96 1.46
CA ASP A 63 0.78 6.43 1.11
C ASP A 63 0.05 5.44 0.22
N VAL A 64 0.76 4.86 -0.74
CA VAL A 64 0.19 3.83 -1.62
C VAL A 64 -0.18 2.59 -0.81
N PHE A 65 0.72 2.13 0.06
CA PHE A 65 0.44 0.96 0.90
C PHE A 65 -0.77 1.20 1.81
N LEU A 66 -0.85 2.39 2.43
CA LEU A 66 -2.00 2.72 3.26
C LEU A 66 -3.30 2.71 2.45
N SER A 67 -3.26 3.21 1.22
CA SER A 67 -4.45 3.28 0.38
C SER A 67 -5.00 1.90 0.03
N VAL A 68 -4.11 0.94 -0.27
CA VAL A 68 -4.57 -0.38 -0.69
C VAL A 68 -4.99 -1.22 0.51
N VAL A 69 -4.33 -1.07 1.67
CA VAL A 69 -4.77 -1.75 2.89
C VAL A 69 -6.15 -1.25 3.28
N ALA A 70 -6.36 0.07 3.29
CA ALA A 70 -7.67 0.65 3.63
C ALA A 70 -8.75 0.17 2.67
N PHE A 71 -8.45 0.11 1.37
CA PHE A 71 -9.40 -0.36 0.37
C PHE A 71 -9.80 -1.82 0.62
N MET A 72 -8.82 -2.69 0.88
CA MET A 72 -9.12 -4.11 1.11
C MET A 72 -9.84 -4.34 2.44
N GLU A 73 -9.72 -3.42 3.39
CA GLU A 73 -10.41 -3.52 4.68
C GLU A 73 -11.78 -2.86 4.68
N GLY A 74 -12.27 -2.45 3.51
CA GLY A 74 -13.63 -1.96 3.36
C GLY A 74 -13.77 -0.49 3.03
N GLY A 75 -12.67 0.24 2.94
CA GLY A 75 -12.70 1.67 2.61
C GLY A 75 -12.98 1.93 1.14
N ASP A 76 -13.34 3.17 0.82
CA ASP A 76 -13.55 3.58 -0.56
C ASP A 76 -12.20 3.67 -1.29
N PRO A 77 -12.18 3.44 -2.61
CA PRO A 77 -10.96 3.65 -3.39
C PRO A 77 -10.61 5.14 -3.40
N LYS A 78 -9.40 5.46 -2.98
CA LYS A 78 -8.91 6.83 -2.91
C LYS A 78 -7.55 6.94 -3.55
N PRO A 79 -7.21 8.09 -4.18
CA PRO A 79 -5.84 8.31 -4.63
C PRO A 79 -4.88 8.26 -3.45
N TRP A 80 -3.64 7.81 -3.70
CA TRP A 80 -2.65 7.64 -2.62
C TRP A 80 -2.35 8.97 -1.90
N TRP A 81 -2.42 10.10 -2.60
CA TRP A 81 -2.10 11.40 -1.99
C TRP A 81 -3.10 11.84 -0.93
N LYS A 82 -4.27 11.19 -0.86
CA LYS A 82 -5.22 11.46 0.22
C LYS A 82 -4.71 10.96 1.56
N PHE A 83 -3.68 10.11 1.56
CA PHE A 83 -3.07 9.59 2.77
C PHE A 83 -1.80 10.34 3.18
N THR A 84 -1.35 11.29 2.37
CA THR A 84 -0.09 11.99 2.61
C THR A 84 -0.10 12.77 3.93
N ALA A 85 -1.19 13.49 4.22
CA ALA A 85 -1.29 14.26 5.46
C ALA A 85 -1.25 13.36 6.68
N LYS A 86 -1.97 12.23 6.62
CA LYS A 86 -1.99 11.26 7.72
C LYS A 86 -0.61 10.64 7.92
N ARG A 87 0.08 10.31 6.84
CA ARG A 87 1.43 9.74 6.90
C ARG A 87 2.40 10.74 7.53
N LYS A 88 2.36 12.00 7.12
CA LYS A 88 3.23 13.02 7.67
C LYS A 88 3.00 13.22 9.16
N GLU A 89 1.74 13.27 9.57
CA GLU A 89 1.38 13.40 10.98
C GLU A 89 1.89 12.21 11.79
N HIS A 90 1.74 11.01 11.28
CA HIS A 90 2.22 9.79 11.94
C HIS A 90 3.75 9.84 12.13
N MET A 91 4.48 10.22 11.08
CA MET A 91 5.94 10.23 11.13
C MET A 91 6.45 11.33 12.07
N GLU A 92 5.79 12.48 12.12
CA GLU A 92 6.16 13.55 13.04
C GLU A 92 5.98 13.13 14.50
N SER A 93 4.92 12.39 14.79
CA SER A 93 4.64 11.97 16.17
C SER A 93 5.63 10.93 16.68
N GLN A 94 6.43 10.35 15.83
CA GLN A 94 7.40 9.31 16.18
C GLN A 94 8.83 9.83 16.28
N GLN A 95 9.03 11.11 16.07
CA GLN A 95 10.36 11.72 16.19
C GLN A 95 10.70 12.05 17.64
#